data_ee9e198ebcfb197c03c097b7bb6300b5
#
_entry.id   ee9e198ebcfb197c03c097b7bb6300b5
#
_cell.length_a   1.000
_cell.length_b   1.000
_cell.length_c   1.000
_cell.angle_alpha   90.00
_cell.angle_beta   90.00
_cell.angle_gamma   90.00
#
_symmetry.space_group_name_H-M   'P 1'
#
loop_
_entity.id
_entity.type
_entity.pdbx_description
1 polymer ?
#
loop_
_entity_poly.entity_id
_entity_poly.type
_entity_poly.pdbx_seq_one_letter_code
_entity_poly.pdbx_strand_id
1 'polypeptide(L)'
;MFGGSIFQNNEGNLLGQMNEVRLLKLLFDGEQDVDSIGTTNIVFHSGLSAFELEDVIIERNFEKVLRTINFLKEHDQQNSAPLIWMIAKIINSCLESVQATNKKSALINSGVWSSKIGSYLNLIKNGTVSDFSKLSEEMLKLDLINKGIIKSNVWEQIEQIILQLKGVTEPRH
;
A
#
# COMPACT_ATOMS: atom_id res chain seq x y z
N MET A 1 20.49 -5.64 -13.79
CA MET A 1 19.54 -6.04 -13.45
C MET A 1 19.14 -6.28 -12.01
N PHE A 2 19.13 -5.23 -11.32
CA PHE A 2 18.80 -5.31 -9.92
C PHE A 2 17.43 -5.96 -9.66
N GLY A 3 16.45 -5.72 -10.51
CA GLY A 3 15.13 -6.27 -10.30
C GLY A 3 15.12 -7.79 -10.32
N GLY A 4 15.83 -8.39 -11.24
CA GLY A 4 15.94 -9.82 -11.31
C GLY A 4 16.64 -10.41 -10.10
N SER A 5 17.67 -9.73 -9.63
CA SER A 5 18.39 -10.17 -8.46
C SER A 5 17.48 -10.19 -7.21
N ILE A 6 16.64 -9.17 -7.06
CA ILE A 6 15.71 -9.10 -5.95
C ILE A 6 14.69 -10.23 -6.03
N PHE A 7 14.15 -10.48 -7.20
CA PHE A 7 13.21 -11.57 -7.36
C PHE A 7 13.84 -12.92 -7.06
N GLN A 8 15.08 -13.12 -7.47
CA GLN A 8 15.78 -14.36 -7.20
C GLN A 8 16.00 -14.57 -5.72
N ASN A 9 16.27 -13.49 -4.99
CA ASN A 9 16.51 -13.59 -3.57
C ASN A 9 15.23 -13.69 -2.76
N ASN A 10 14.12 -13.41 -3.39
CA ASN A 10 12.84 -13.39 -2.71
C ASN A 10 12.12 -14.72 -2.90
N GLU A 11 12.77 -15.77 -2.52
CA GLU A 11 12.21 -17.11 -2.69
C GLU A 11 11.31 -17.53 -1.57
N GLY A 12 11.60 -17.07 -0.37
CA GLY A 12 10.82 -17.41 0.79
C GLY A 12 9.76 -16.38 1.07
N ASN A 13 8.67 -16.81 1.63
CA ASN A 13 7.58 -15.91 2.01
C ASN A 13 7.99 -14.88 3.03
N LEU A 14 8.88 -15.27 3.92
CA LEU A 14 9.38 -14.37 4.93
C LEU A 14 10.14 -13.21 4.31
N LEU A 15 11.00 -13.55 3.37
CA LEU A 15 11.74 -12.55 2.63
C LEU A 15 10.80 -11.73 1.77
N GLY A 16 9.72 -12.34 1.30
CA GLY A 16 8.73 -11.67 0.51
C GLY A 16 8.16 -10.45 1.18
N GLN A 17 7.87 -10.54 2.45
CA GLN A 17 7.28 -9.41 3.17
C GLN A 17 8.24 -8.24 3.31
N MET A 18 9.49 -8.50 3.65
CA MET A 18 10.48 -7.43 3.73
C MET A 18 10.83 -6.88 2.38
N ASN A 19 10.91 -7.76 1.40
CA ASN A 19 11.33 -7.38 0.07
C ASN A 19 10.23 -6.72 -0.73
N GLU A 20 8.97 -6.86 -0.35
CA GLU A 20 7.87 -6.16 -1.01
C GLU A 20 8.04 -4.66 -0.99
N VAL A 21 8.34 -4.08 0.16
CA VAL A 21 8.56 -2.66 0.27
C VAL A 21 9.77 -2.26 -0.57
N ARG A 22 10.83 -3.03 -0.47
CA ARG A 22 12.05 -2.78 -1.23
C ARG A 22 11.81 -2.91 -2.72
N LEU A 23 11.06 -3.93 -3.13
CA LEU A 23 10.72 -4.15 -4.52
C LEU A 23 9.88 -3.02 -5.08
N LEU A 24 8.90 -2.57 -4.34
CA LEU A 24 8.05 -1.46 -4.75
C LEU A 24 8.86 -0.18 -4.90
N LYS A 25 9.78 0.07 -3.99
CA LYS A 25 10.69 1.20 -4.12
C LYS A 25 11.50 1.11 -5.40
N LEU A 26 12.02 -0.08 -5.71
CA LEU A 26 12.83 -0.27 -6.90
C LEU A 26 12.03 -0.09 -8.19
N LEU A 27 10.76 -0.42 -8.18
CA LEU A 27 9.90 -0.19 -9.33
C LEU A 27 9.84 1.28 -9.70
N PHE A 28 9.90 2.14 -8.71
CA PHE A 28 9.85 3.57 -8.94
C PHE A 28 11.24 4.19 -9.07
N ASP A 29 12.24 3.62 -8.41
CA ASP A 29 13.60 4.12 -8.45
C ASP A 29 14.20 4.03 -9.86
N GLY A 30 13.86 3.00 -10.59
CA GLY A 30 14.37 2.82 -11.94
C GLY A 30 13.86 3.87 -12.91
N GLU A 31 12.81 4.56 -12.55
CA GLU A 31 12.18 5.53 -13.44
C GLU A 31 12.40 6.96 -13.01
N GLN A 32 12.54 7.18 -11.72
CA GLN A 32 12.73 8.51 -11.20
C GLN A 32 13.27 8.46 -9.78
N ASP A 33 13.64 9.61 -9.30
CA ASP A 33 14.19 9.76 -7.97
C ASP A 33 13.17 9.32 -6.92
N VAL A 34 13.63 8.47 -6.02
CA VAL A 34 12.83 7.97 -4.90
C VAL A 34 12.29 9.13 -4.07
N ASP A 35 13.13 10.13 -3.88
CA ASP A 35 12.72 11.27 -3.07
C ASP A 35 11.55 12.00 -3.67
N SER A 36 11.53 12.14 -4.97
CA SER A 36 10.39 12.81 -5.60
C SER A 36 9.13 11.98 -5.50
N ILE A 37 9.24 10.67 -5.48
CA ILE A 37 8.07 9.82 -5.24
C ILE A 37 7.69 9.89 -3.78
N GLY A 38 8.68 9.77 -2.90
CA GLY A 38 8.44 9.80 -1.47
C GLY A 38 7.86 11.09 -0.98
N THR A 39 8.19 12.19 -1.61
CA THR A 39 7.61 13.48 -1.27
C THR A 39 6.22 13.63 -1.82
N THR A 40 5.84 12.75 -2.73
CA THR A 40 4.47 12.68 -3.16
C THR A 40 3.92 13.95 -3.78
N ASN A 41 4.74 14.55 -4.60
CA ASN A 41 4.29 15.67 -5.40
C ASN A 41 3.39 15.22 -6.55
N ILE A 42 3.11 13.93 -6.59
CA ILE A 42 2.21 13.38 -7.58
C ILE A 42 0.80 13.79 -7.19
N VAL A 43 0.16 14.50 -8.11
CA VAL A 43 -1.22 14.92 -7.94
C VAL A 43 -2.06 14.16 -8.96
N PHE A 44 -3.11 13.54 -8.47
CA PHE A 44 -4.05 12.83 -9.33
C PHE A 44 -5.00 13.82 -10.00
N HIS A 45 -5.66 13.40 -11.07
CA HIS A 45 -6.67 14.21 -11.74
C HIS A 45 -7.79 14.68 -10.80
N SER A 46 -8.03 13.93 -9.74
CA SER A 46 -9.00 14.30 -8.72
C SER A 46 -8.55 15.51 -7.88
N GLY A 47 -7.32 15.96 -8.06
CA GLY A 47 -6.73 17.02 -7.24
C GLY A 47 -6.15 16.52 -5.92
N LEU A 48 -6.25 15.22 -5.65
CA LEU A 48 -5.68 14.62 -4.44
C LEU A 48 -4.22 14.29 -4.65
N SER A 49 -3.38 14.70 -3.70
CA SER A 49 -2.01 14.22 -3.64
C SER A 49 -1.94 12.85 -2.99
N ALA A 50 -0.81 12.17 -3.13
CA ALA A 50 -0.61 10.89 -2.46
C ALA A 50 -0.64 11.03 -0.94
N PHE A 51 -0.20 12.17 -0.39
CA PHE A 51 -0.32 12.44 1.04
C PHE A 51 -1.76 12.50 1.49
N GLU A 52 -2.57 13.21 0.74
CA GLU A 52 -4.00 13.35 1.08
C GLU A 52 -4.71 12.01 0.95
N LEU A 53 -4.32 11.20 -0.02
CA LEU A 53 -4.88 9.86 -0.17
C LEU A 53 -4.51 8.98 1.01
N GLU A 54 -3.26 9.04 1.47
CA GLU A 54 -2.86 8.33 2.68
C GLU A 54 -3.73 8.73 3.86
N ASP A 55 -3.91 10.02 4.06
CA ASP A 55 -4.72 10.53 5.17
C ASP A 55 -6.16 10.01 5.09
N VAL A 56 -6.75 10.02 3.91
CA VAL A 56 -8.12 9.54 3.72
C VAL A 56 -8.23 8.05 4.07
N ILE A 57 -7.23 7.26 3.70
CA ILE A 57 -7.22 5.82 4.00
C ILE A 57 -7.05 5.58 5.50
N ILE A 58 -6.05 6.19 6.13
CA ILE A 58 -5.78 5.93 7.55
C ILE A 58 -6.84 6.51 8.47
N GLU A 59 -7.58 7.49 8.01
CA GLU A 59 -8.75 8.01 8.73
C GLU A 59 -9.99 7.15 8.50
N ARG A 60 -9.87 6.11 7.70
CA ARG A 60 -10.93 5.15 7.40
C ARG A 60 -12.12 5.77 6.66
N ASN A 61 -11.88 6.80 5.89
CA ASN A 61 -12.90 7.37 5.02
C ASN A 61 -12.95 6.60 3.69
N PHE A 62 -13.35 5.34 3.78
CA PHE A 62 -13.33 4.44 2.63
C PHE A 62 -14.28 4.83 1.53
N GLU A 63 -15.34 5.52 1.85
CA GLU A 63 -16.25 6.04 0.83
C GLU A 63 -15.52 7.02 -0.09
N LYS A 64 -14.77 7.94 0.51
CA LYS A 64 -13.98 8.89 -0.27
C LYS A 64 -12.86 8.19 -1.04
N VAL A 65 -12.22 7.19 -0.45
CA VAL A 65 -11.18 6.39 -1.12
C VAL A 65 -11.77 5.74 -2.37
N LEU A 66 -12.90 5.07 -2.25
CA LEU A 66 -13.52 4.37 -3.37
C LEU A 66 -13.99 5.34 -4.46
N ARG A 67 -14.53 6.49 -4.09
CA ARG A 67 -14.88 7.51 -5.06
C ARG A 67 -13.67 8.00 -5.84
N THR A 68 -12.57 8.21 -5.12
CA THR A 68 -11.32 8.64 -5.75
C THR A 68 -10.80 7.58 -6.72
N ILE A 69 -10.81 6.30 -6.31
CA ILE A 69 -10.39 5.20 -7.15
C ILE A 69 -11.25 5.13 -8.43
N ASN A 70 -12.55 5.24 -8.29
CA ASN A 70 -13.44 5.21 -9.43
C ASN A 70 -13.19 6.37 -10.39
N PHE A 71 -12.95 7.54 -9.84
CA PHE A 71 -12.61 8.71 -10.65
C PHE A 71 -11.32 8.48 -11.43
N LEU A 72 -10.28 7.98 -10.77
CA LEU A 72 -9.00 7.72 -11.41
C LEU A 72 -9.12 6.64 -12.47
N LYS A 73 -9.90 5.61 -12.21
CA LYS A 73 -10.16 4.53 -13.16
C LYS A 73 -10.76 5.07 -14.46
N GLU A 74 -11.64 6.04 -14.35
CA GLU A 74 -12.33 6.62 -15.52
C GLU A 74 -11.52 7.68 -16.25
N HIS A 75 -10.74 8.47 -15.51
CA HIS A 75 -10.13 9.68 -16.05
C HIS A 75 -8.61 9.68 -16.06
N ASP A 76 -7.97 8.76 -15.34
CA ASP A 76 -6.53 8.79 -15.16
C ASP A 76 -5.94 7.40 -14.98
N GLN A 77 -6.30 6.49 -15.85
CA GLN A 77 -5.91 5.08 -15.75
C GLN A 77 -4.40 4.87 -15.69
N GLN A 78 -3.63 5.83 -16.20
CA GLN A 78 -2.18 5.72 -16.29
C GLN A 78 -1.51 5.89 -14.92
N ASN A 79 -2.21 6.44 -13.95
CA ASN A 79 -1.67 6.72 -12.63
C ASN A 79 -2.02 5.65 -11.59
N SER A 80 -2.12 4.40 -12.02
CA SER A 80 -2.32 3.29 -11.07
C SER A 80 -1.07 3.04 -10.23
N ALA A 81 0.13 3.21 -10.78
CA ALA A 81 1.36 2.89 -10.09
C ALA A 81 1.58 3.69 -8.80
N PRO A 82 1.42 5.02 -8.79
CA PRO A 82 1.53 5.78 -7.54
C PRO A 82 0.49 5.37 -6.50
N LEU A 83 -0.71 5.04 -6.94
CA LEU A 83 -1.77 4.58 -6.05
C LEU A 83 -1.40 3.24 -5.42
N ILE A 84 -0.91 2.30 -6.23
CA ILE A 84 -0.45 1.00 -5.77
C ILE A 84 0.65 1.16 -4.72
N TRP A 85 1.63 2.03 -5.00
CA TRP A 85 2.73 2.29 -4.10
C TRP A 85 2.24 2.80 -2.75
N MET A 86 1.31 3.74 -2.75
CA MET A 86 0.77 4.31 -1.52
C MET A 86 0.02 3.28 -0.69
N ILE A 87 -0.82 2.47 -1.33
CA ILE A 87 -1.58 1.43 -0.64
C ILE A 87 -0.62 0.39 -0.05
N ALA A 88 0.39 -0.01 -0.81
CA ALA A 88 1.40 -0.97 -0.34
C ALA A 88 2.14 -0.44 0.88
N LYS A 89 2.51 0.82 0.86
CA LYS A 89 3.19 1.46 1.99
C LYS A 89 2.33 1.37 3.25
N ILE A 90 1.05 1.67 3.14
CA ILE A 90 0.13 1.63 4.28
C ILE A 90 0.00 0.19 4.80
N ILE A 91 -0.25 -0.76 3.92
CA ILE A 91 -0.46 -2.16 4.32
C ILE A 91 0.79 -2.74 4.96
N ASN A 92 1.96 -2.48 4.39
CA ASN A 92 3.20 -3.00 4.93
C ASN A 92 3.54 -2.37 6.28
N SER A 93 3.31 -1.08 6.44
CA SER A 93 3.48 -0.43 7.75
C SER A 93 2.55 -1.02 8.80
N CYS A 94 1.32 -1.29 8.42
CA CYS A 94 0.36 -1.95 9.32
C CYS A 94 0.81 -3.36 9.68
N LEU A 95 1.28 -4.14 8.71
CA LEU A 95 1.74 -5.50 8.96
C LEU A 95 2.93 -5.51 9.92
N GLU A 96 3.92 -4.67 9.67
CA GLU A 96 5.07 -4.57 10.55
C GLU A 96 4.65 -4.20 11.97
N SER A 97 3.70 -3.30 12.09
CA SER A 97 3.22 -2.86 13.40
C SER A 97 2.48 -3.96 14.16
N VAL A 98 1.57 -4.69 13.49
CA VAL A 98 0.82 -5.75 14.19
C VAL A 98 1.69 -6.92 14.58
N GLN A 99 2.79 -7.13 13.88
CA GLN A 99 3.76 -8.19 14.21
C GLN A 99 4.70 -7.81 15.35
N ALA A 100 4.84 -6.53 15.63
CA ALA A 100 5.84 -6.04 16.56
C ALA A 100 5.34 -6.06 18.00
N THR A 101 6.27 -6.21 18.94
CA THR A 101 5.97 -6.05 20.35
C THR A 101 5.57 -4.62 20.66
N ASN A 102 6.30 -3.66 20.09
CA ASN A 102 5.99 -2.24 20.23
C ASN A 102 5.50 -1.71 18.88
N LYS A 103 4.19 -1.59 18.76
CA LYS A 103 3.54 -1.19 17.52
C LYS A 103 3.95 0.21 17.08
N LYS A 104 4.04 1.13 18.03
CA LYS A 104 4.41 2.51 17.73
C LYS A 104 5.83 2.60 17.18
N SER A 105 6.77 1.91 17.80
CA SER A 105 8.16 1.88 17.32
C SER A 105 8.26 1.31 15.93
N ALA A 106 7.51 0.26 15.64
CA ALA A 106 7.49 -0.34 14.32
C ALA A 106 7.00 0.64 13.26
N LEU A 107 5.96 1.41 13.57
CA LEU A 107 5.45 2.43 12.65
C LEU A 107 6.49 3.52 12.38
N ILE A 108 7.17 3.97 13.43
CA ILE A 108 8.23 4.96 13.28
C ILE A 108 9.35 4.41 12.40
N ASN A 109 9.75 3.17 12.65
CA ASN A 109 10.82 2.52 11.88
C ASN A 109 10.45 2.29 10.42
N SER A 110 9.16 2.12 10.13
CA SER A 110 8.70 1.96 8.76
C SER A 110 8.52 3.30 8.03
N GLY A 111 8.81 4.41 8.70
CA GLY A 111 8.78 5.72 8.07
C GLY A 111 7.48 6.48 8.22
N VAL A 112 6.60 6.04 9.10
CA VAL A 112 5.36 6.77 9.37
C VAL A 112 5.68 8.03 10.18
N TRP A 113 5.18 9.15 9.74
CA TRP A 113 5.39 10.42 10.43
C TRP A 113 4.68 10.41 11.79
N SER A 114 5.30 11.07 12.76
CA SER A 114 4.77 11.10 14.12
C SER A 114 3.34 11.63 14.19
N SER A 115 2.98 12.56 13.33
CA SER A 115 1.62 13.11 13.30
C SER A 115 0.58 12.10 12.82
N LYS A 116 1.01 11.01 12.17
CA LYS A 116 0.11 9.99 11.62
C LYS A 116 0.04 8.71 12.45
N ILE A 117 0.92 8.58 13.44
CA ILE A 117 1.01 7.36 14.25
C ILE A 117 -0.34 7.01 14.89
N GLY A 118 -1.02 7.98 15.46
CA GLY A 118 -2.31 7.74 16.08
C GLY A 118 -3.35 7.17 15.12
N SER A 119 -3.39 7.69 13.90
CA SER A 119 -4.31 7.20 12.87
C SER A 119 -3.98 5.78 12.45
N TYR A 120 -2.69 5.47 12.29
CA TYR A 120 -2.27 4.10 11.98
C TYR A 120 -2.61 3.13 13.11
N LEU A 121 -2.36 3.50 14.35
CA LEU A 121 -2.72 2.65 15.49
C LEU A 121 -4.22 2.38 15.54
N ASN A 122 -5.01 3.37 15.23
CA ASN A 122 -6.44 3.21 15.14
C ASN A 122 -6.86 2.31 13.98
N LEU A 123 -6.17 2.41 12.85
CA LEU A 123 -6.42 1.59 11.67
C LEU A 123 -6.20 0.11 11.96
N ILE A 124 -5.14 -0.23 12.70
CA ILE A 124 -4.78 -1.63 12.96
C ILE A 124 -5.46 -2.22 14.20
N LYS A 125 -6.22 -1.43 14.89
CA LYS A 125 -6.80 -1.79 16.18
C LYS A 125 -7.58 -3.11 16.17
N ASN A 126 -8.35 -3.35 15.13
CA ASN A 126 -9.21 -4.53 15.03
C ASN A 126 -8.64 -5.62 14.13
N GLY A 127 -7.51 -5.37 13.48
CA GLY A 127 -6.91 -6.31 12.55
C GLY A 127 -5.89 -7.23 13.20
N THR A 128 -5.68 -8.37 12.59
CA THR A 128 -4.71 -9.37 13.04
C THR A 128 -3.54 -9.45 12.09
N VAL A 129 -2.48 -10.13 12.51
CA VAL A 129 -1.34 -10.46 11.64
C VAL A 129 -1.83 -11.18 10.38
N SER A 130 -2.74 -12.14 10.55
CA SER A 130 -3.29 -12.88 9.41
C SER A 130 -4.01 -11.96 8.42
N ASP A 131 -4.78 -11.01 8.92
CA ASP A 131 -5.50 -10.06 8.06
C ASP A 131 -4.55 -9.25 7.19
N PHE A 132 -3.53 -8.67 7.81
CA PHE A 132 -2.58 -7.84 7.08
C PHE A 132 -1.63 -8.65 6.22
N SER A 133 -1.32 -9.89 6.59
CA SER A 133 -0.56 -10.79 5.73
C SER A 133 -1.31 -11.11 4.44
N LYS A 134 -2.61 -11.36 4.53
CA LYS A 134 -3.43 -11.59 3.35
C LYS A 134 -3.50 -10.36 2.46
N LEU A 135 -3.61 -9.18 3.05
CA LEU A 135 -3.59 -7.93 2.29
C LEU A 135 -2.25 -7.75 1.57
N SER A 136 -1.15 -8.09 2.24
CA SER A 136 0.17 -8.02 1.64
C SER A 136 0.30 -8.98 0.44
N GLU A 137 -0.25 -10.19 0.57
CA GLU A 137 -0.29 -11.13 -0.55
C GLU A 137 -1.11 -10.58 -1.73
N GLU A 138 -2.23 -9.93 -1.45
CA GLU A 138 -3.05 -9.31 -2.49
C GLU A 138 -2.31 -8.14 -3.16
N MET A 139 -1.49 -7.42 -2.41
CA MET A 139 -0.64 -6.38 -2.99
C MET A 139 0.41 -6.96 -3.93
N LEU A 140 1.00 -8.09 -3.57
CA LEU A 140 1.94 -8.77 -4.45
C LEU A 140 1.26 -9.21 -5.74
N LYS A 141 0.08 -9.76 -5.63
CA LYS A 141 -0.74 -10.12 -6.79
C LYS A 141 -1.04 -8.90 -7.66
N LEU A 142 -1.39 -7.79 -7.04
CA LEU A 142 -1.65 -6.54 -7.75
C LEU A 142 -0.43 -6.08 -8.54
N ASP A 143 0.75 -6.20 -7.95
CA ASP A 143 1.99 -5.86 -8.65
C ASP A 143 2.18 -6.73 -9.90
N LEU A 144 1.92 -8.01 -9.79
CA LEU A 144 2.01 -8.94 -10.91
C LEU A 144 0.97 -8.63 -12.00
N ILE A 145 -0.21 -8.22 -11.60
CA ILE A 145 -1.25 -7.79 -12.55
C ILE A 145 -0.80 -6.50 -13.25
N ASN A 146 -0.27 -5.56 -12.50
CA ASN A 146 0.18 -4.29 -13.06
C ASN A 146 1.33 -4.45 -14.05
N LYS A 147 2.15 -5.48 -13.84
CA LYS A 147 3.25 -5.82 -14.76
C LYS A 147 2.81 -6.67 -15.96
N GLY A 148 1.55 -7.06 -16.00
CA GLY A 148 1.03 -7.91 -17.07
C GLY A 148 1.38 -9.38 -16.95
N ILE A 149 1.96 -9.81 -15.84
CA ILE A 149 2.31 -11.22 -15.60
C ILE A 149 1.04 -12.03 -15.33
N ILE A 150 0.14 -11.47 -14.53
CA ILE A 150 -1.18 -12.04 -14.32
C ILE A 150 -2.17 -11.20 -15.12
N LYS A 151 -2.98 -11.87 -15.91
CA LYS A 151 -4.00 -11.19 -16.72
C LYS A 151 -5.25 -10.97 -15.87
N SER A 152 -5.40 -9.74 -15.41
CA SER A 152 -6.56 -9.34 -14.64
C SER A 152 -6.66 -7.81 -14.67
N ASN A 153 -7.74 -7.29 -14.13
CA ASN A 153 -7.96 -5.85 -14.13
C ASN A 153 -7.32 -5.21 -12.90
N VAL A 154 -6.36 -4.32 -13.13
CA VAL A 154 -5.65 -3.61 -12.07
C VAL A 154 -6.61 -2.87 -11.14
N TRP A 155 -7.57 -2.16 -11.72
CA TRP A 155 -8.48 -1.32 -10.93
C TRP A 155 -9.45 -2.12 -10.09
N GLU A 156 -9.92 -3.25 -10.61
CA GLU A 156 -10.75 -4.16 -9.83
C GLU A 156 -10.00 -4.74 -8.64
N GLN A 157 -8.71 -5.09 -8.86
CA GLN A 157 -7.88 -5.61 -7.78
C GLN A 157 -7.62 -4.55 -6.72
N ILE A 158 -7.35 -3.30 -7.13
CA ILE A 158 -7.19 -2.19 -6.19
C ILE A 158 -8.44 -2.01 -5.34
N GLU A 159 -9.59 -2.00 -5.98
CA GLU A 159 -10.87 -1.83 -5.30
C GLU A 159 -11.11 -2.95 -4.29
N GLN A 160 -10.81 -4.19 -4.68
CA GLN A 160 -10.95 -5.35 -3.79
C GLN A 160 -10.06 -5.24 -2.56
N ILE A 161 -8.83 -4.79 -2.75
CA ILE A 161 -7.90 -4.60 -1.64
C ILE A 161 -8.44 -3.54 -0.66
N ILE A 162 -8.96 -2.44 -1.18
CA ILE A 162 -9.52 -1.38 -0.33
C ILE A 162 -10.74 -1.89 0.44
N LEU A 163 -11.61 -2.65 -0.21
CA LEU A 163 -12.77 -3.23 0.46
C LEU A 163 -12.35 -4.23 1.54
N GLN A 164 -11.33 -5.03 1.27
CA GLN A 164 -10.79 -5.95 2.25
C GLN A 164 -10.17 -5.21 3.45
N LEU A 165 -9.43 -4.14 3.18
CA LEU A 165 -8.86 -3.30 4.23
C LEU A 165 -9.97 -2.69 5.09
N LYS A 166 -11.02 -2.20 4.46
CA LYS A 166 -12.19 -1.68 5.16
C LYS A 166 -12.74 -2.73 6.14
N GLY A 167 -12.92 -3.97 5.66
CA GLY A 167 -13.42 -5.05 6.51
C GLY A 167 -12.51 -5.35 7.70
N VAL A 168 -11.19 -5.29 7.48
CA VAL A 168 -10.21 -5.53 8.55
C VAL A 168 -10.26 -4.43 9.62
N THR A 169 -10.58 -3.20 9.24
CA THR A 169 -10.62 -2.08 10.20
C THR A 169 -11.90 -2.03 11.01
N GLU A 170 -12.94 -2.73 10.60
CA GLU A 170 -14.20 -2.72 11.30
C GLU A 170 -14.15 -3.56 12.57
N PRO A 171 -14.91 -3.16 13.62
CA PRO A 171 -14.96 -3.94 14.84
C PRO A 171 -15.49 -5.35 14.59
N ARG A 172 -14.90 -6.32 15.28
CA ARG A 172 -15.34 -7.72 15.20
C ARG A 172 -16.38 -7.99 16.28
N HIS A 173 -17.37 -8.75 15.90
CA HIS A 173 -18.44 -9.14 16.83
C HIS A 173 -18.29 -10.58 17.27
#